data_b7d16e4f9d5c785499d1e0803f834ead
#
_entry.id   b7d16e4f9d5c785499d1e0803f834ead
#
_cell.length_a   1.000
_cell.length_b   1.000
_cell.length_c   1.000
_cell.angle_alpha   90.00
_cell.angle_beta   90.00
_cell.angle_gamma   90.00
#
_symmetry.space_group_name_H-M   'P 1'
#
loop_
_entity.id
_entity.type
_entity.pdbx_description
1 polymer ?
#
loop_
_entity_poly.entity_id
_entity_poly.type
_entity_poly.pdbx_seq_one_letter_code
_entity_poly.pdbx_strand_id
1 'polypeptide(L)' 'MILIEDDGLAEALLGLSQEDLEIFMMHWFLRMTDAQIARYINMPRRTVNTRRHKAYRLLTELMGGEADD' A
#
# COMPACT_ATOMS: atom_id res chain seq x y z
N MET A 1 -1.70 13.65 -13.34
CA MET A 1 -1.12 13.92 -12.05
C MET A 1 -2.12 13.72 -10.96
N ILE A 2 -1.73 13.12 -9.87
CA ILE A 2 -2.61 12.89 -8.76
C ILE A 2 -2.34 13.94 -7.71
N LEU A 3 -3.39 14.62 -7.28
CA LEU A 3 -3.24 15.58 -6.24
C LEU A 3 -3.58 14.93 -4.94
N ILE A 4 -2.66 14.88 -4.02
CA ILE A 4 -2.89 14.35 -2.70
C ILE A 4 -3.01 15.55 -1.79
N GLU A 5 -4.26 15.82 -1.36
CA GLU A 5 -4.47 16.98 -0.54
C GLU A 5 -4.29 16.69 0.92
N ASP A 6 -4.28 15.44 1.31
CA ASP A 6 -4.12 15.08 2.70
C ASP A 6 -2.64 14.94 2.99
N ASP A 7 -2.06 15.83 3.77
CA ASP A 7 -0.66 15.78 4.10
C ASP A 7 -0.30 14.50 4.84
N GLY A 8 -1.18 13.97 5.64
CA GLY A 8 -0.92 12.73 6.35
C GLY A 8 -0.75 11.56 5.39
N LEU A 9 -1.60 11.53 4.37
CA LEU A 9 -1.52 10.46 3.37
C LEU A 9 -0.22 10.61 2.56
N ALA A 10 0.13 11.82 2.19
CA ALA A 10 1.35 12.03 1.43
C ALA A 10 2.58 11.58 2.22
N GLU A 11 2.64 11.93 3.51
CA GLU A 11 3.75 11.51 4.32
C GLU A 11 3.78 10.01 4.48
N ALA A 12 2.63 9.39 4.67
CA ALA A 12 2.55 7.95 4.84
C ALA A 12 3.06 7.23 3.58
N LEU A 13 2.67 7.72 2.42
CA LEU A 13 3.11 7.09 1.18
C LEU A 13 4.62 7.24 0.99
N LEU A 14 5.18 8.37 1.42
CA LEU A 14 6.61 8.56 1.30
C LEU A 14 7.38 7.68 2.27
N GLY A 15 6.72 7.17 3.30
CA GLY A 15 7.36 6.29 4.25
C GLY A 15 7.45 4.84 3.80
N LEU A 16 6.84 4.49 2.68
CA LEU A 16 6.90 3.13 2.18
C LEU A 16 8.09 2.95 1.27
N SER A 17 8.63 1.73 1.24
CA SER A 17 9.67 1.43 0.28
C SER A 17 9.04 1.48 -1.10
N GLN A 18 9.85 1.59 -2.14
CA GLN A 18 9.31 1.65 -3.48
C GLN A 18 8.53 0.40 -3.81
N GLU A 19 8.99 -0.77 -3.40
CA GLU A 19 8.32 -2.01 -3.69
C GLU A 19 6.97 -2.08 -2.97
N ASP A 20 6.95 -1.68 -1.71
CA ASP A 20 5.71 -1.70 -0.94
C ASP A 20 4.72 -0.68 -1.52
N LEU A 21 5.22 0.46 -1.98
CA LEU A 21 4.37 1.46 -2.58
C LEU A 21 3.75 0.93 -3.87
N GLU A 22 4.53 0.23 -4.67
CA GLU A 22 4.02 -0.34 -5.91
C GLU A 22 2.92 -1.36 -5.63
N ILE A 23 3.12 -2.21 -4.64
CA ILE A 23 2.13 -3.21 -4.27
C ILE A 23 0.85 -2.51 -3.80
N PHE A 24 1.00 -1.49 -2.97
CA PHE A 24 -0.13 -0.75 -2.46
C PHE A 24 -0.92 -0.10 -3.61
N MET A 25 -0.20 0.53 -4.54
CA MET A 25 -0.85 1.21 -5.65
C MET A 25 -1.57 0.23 -6.57
N MET A 26 -0.96 -0.92 -6.84
CA MET A 26 -1.60 -1.92 -7.68
C MET A 26 -2.88 -2.42 -7.04
N HIS A 27 -2.86 -2.60 -5.74
CA HIS A 27 -4.04 -3.09 -5.05
C HIS A 27 -5.11 -2.00 -4.94
N TRP A 28 -4.68 -0.80 -4.55
CA TRP A 28 -5.63 0.26 -4.26
C TRP A 28 -6.20 0.93 -5.51
N PHE A 29 -5.33 1.30 -6.42
CA PHE A 29 -5.80 2.02 -7.59
C PHE A 29 -6.18 1.11 -8.76
N LEU A 30 -5.40 0.06 -8.98
CA LEU A 30 -5.67 -0.81 -10.11
C LEU A 30 -6.56 -1.99 -9.74
N ARG A 31 -6.90 -2.11 -8.46
CA ARG A 31 -7.80 -3.16 -7.98
C ARG A 31 -7.33 -4.55 -8.33
N MET A 32 -6.03 -4.78 -8.32
CA MET A 32 -5.48 -6.08 -8.61
C MET A 32 -5.53 -6.95 -7.36
N THR A 33 -5.73 -8.24 -7.55
CA THR A 33 -5.69 -9.19 -6.44
C THR A 33 -4.24 -9.48 -6.08
N ASP A 34 -4.00 -10.05 -4.90
CA ASP A 34 -2.65 -10.40 -4.49
C ASP A 34 -2.03 -11.36 -5.51
N ALA A 35 -2.81 -12.29 -6.04
CA ALA A 35 -2.31 -13.24 -7.02
C ALA A 35 -1.88 -12.53 -8.31
N GLN A 36 -2.66 -11.54 -8.74
CA GLN A 36 -2.32 -10.79 -9.95
C GLN A 36 -1.06 -9.96 -9.74
N ILE A 37 -0.95 -9.32 -8.59
CA ILE A 37 0.24 -8.53 -8.27
C ILE A 37 1.46 -9.43 -8.22
N ALA A 38 1.32 -10.58 -7.56
CA ALA A 38 2.42 -11.53 -7.42
C ALA A 38 2.95 -11.95 -8.78
N ARG A 39 2.04 -12.17 -9.72
CA ARG A 39 2.44 -12.57 -11.04
C ARG A 39 3.11 -11.42 -11.78
N TYR A 40 2.58 -10.23 -11.63
CA TYR A 40 3.11 -9.08 -12.34
C TYR A 40 4.52 -8.71 -11.88
N ILE A 41 4.77 -8.73 -10.57
CA ILE A 41 6.10 -8.35 -10.09
C ILE A 41 6.98 -9.55 -9.78
N ASN A 42 6.51 -10.76 -10.12
CA ASN A 42 7.29 -11.98 -9.97
C ASN A 42 7.69 -12.19 -8.52
N MET A 43 6.75 -12.20 -7.62
CA MET A 43 6.97 -12.35 -6.19
C MET A 43 5.96 -13.35 -5.66
N PRO A 44 6.29 -14.14 -4.63
CA PRO A 44 5.33 -15.08 -4.08
C PRO A 44 4.09 -14.36 -3.57
N ARG A 45 2.93 -14.95 -3.77
CA ARG A 45 1.68 -14.35 -3.34
C ARG A 45 1.67 -14.08 -1.84
N ARG A 46 2.24 -14.98 -1.05
CA ARG A 46 2.30 -14.79 0.39
C ARG A 46 3.07 -13.52 0.73
N THR A 47 4.17 -13.26 0.02
CA THR A 47 4.98 -12.07 0.25
C THR A 47 4.20 -10.81 -0.10
N VAL A 48 3.46 -10.85 -1.21
CA VAL A 48 2.63 -9.71 -1.62
C VAL A 48 1.60 -9.43 -0.54
N ASN A 49 0.95 -10.48 -0.03
CA ASN A 49 -0.07 -10.32 0.99
C ASN A 49 0.52 -9.71 2.26
N THR A 50 1.68 -10.20 2.70
CA THR A 50 2.33 -9.69 3.90
C THR A 50 2.73 -8.24 3.73
N ARG A 51 3.32 -7.88 2.58
CA ARG A 51 3.75 -6.51 2.34
C ARG A 51 2.56 -5.57 2.21
N ARG A 52 1.49 -6.02 1.60
CA ARG A 52 0.29 -5.21 1.45
C ARG A 52 -0.31 -4.90 2.83
N HIS A 53 -0.41 -5.91 3.70
CA HIS A 53 -0.94 -5.69 5.03
C HIS A 53 -0.05 -4.75 5.84
N LYS A 54 1.26 -4.90 5.68
CA LYS A 54 2.20 -4.04 6.38
C LYS A 54 2.05 -2.59 5.90
N ALA A 55 1.87 -2.39 4.61
CA ALA A 55 1.70 -1.06 4.05
C ALA A 55 0.42 -0.40 4.60
N TYR A 56 -0.67 -1.16 4.64
CA TYR A 56 -1.91 -0.62 5.18
C TYR A 56 -1.78 -0.27 6.65
N ARG A 57 -1.08 -1.10 7.42
CA ARG A 57 -0.90 -0.83 8.83
C ARG A 57 -0.09 0.44 9.03
N LEU A 58 0.99 0.59 8.26
CA LEU A 58 1.84 1.76 8.36
C LEU A 58 1.07 3.01 8.00
N LEU A 59 0.26 2.96 6.94
CA LEU A 59 -0.54 4.09 6.54
C LEU A 59 -1.54 4.46 7.63
N THR A 60 -2.17 3.47 8.23
CA THR A 60 -3.13 3.71 9.28
C THR A 60 -2.47 4.40 10.48
N GLU A 61 -1.28 3.92 10.84
CA GLU A 61 -0.58 4.50 11.98
C GLU A 61 -0.16 5.92 11.71
N LEU A 62 0.36 6.19 10.52
CA LEU A 62 0.84 7.52 10.20
C LEU A 62 -0.30 8.52 10.00
N MET A 63 -1.47 8.03 9.66
CA MET A 63 -2.60 8.91 9.47
C MET A 63 -3.44 9.04 10.73
N GLY A 64 -2.93 8.64 11.88
CA GLY A 64 -3.64 8.84 13.11
C GLY A 64 -4.26 7.61 13.72
N GLY A 65 -4.20 6.54 13.04
CA GLY A 65 -4.64 5.28 13.59
C GLY A 65 -6.09 5.15 13.92
N GLU A 66 -6.95 5.91 13.37
CA GLU A 66 -8.21 5.90 13.75
C GLU A 66 -8.98 4.92 13.23
N ALA A 67 -8.52 4.01 12.86
CA ALA A 67 -9.24 3.00 12.34
C ALA A 67 -10.42 2.68 13.02
N ASP A 68 -10.89 2.79 13.50
CA ASP A 68 -11.96 2.27 13.98
C ASP A 68 -12.76 2.77 14.45
N ASP A 69 -12.94 2.70 14.61
CA ASP A 69 -13.68 2.90 15.10
C ASP A 69 -14.27 2.80 15.04
#